data_af563dfe1ea1a1124ff634c9e3343384
#
_entry.id   af563dfe1ea1a1124ff634c9e3343384
#
_cell.length_a   1.000
_cell.length_b   1.000
_cell.length_c   1.000
_cell.angle_alpha   90.00
_cell.angle_beta   90.00
_cell.angle_gamma   90.00
#
_symmetry.space_group_name_H-M   'P 1'
#
loop_
_entity.id
_entity.type
_entity.pdbx_description
1 polymer ?
#
loop_
_entity_poly.entity_id
_entity_poly.type
_entity_poly.pdbx_seq_one_letter_code
_entity_poly.pdbx_strand_id
1 'polypeptide(L)'
;MTDEMLALANANRVKAGITNATFLKGSIEAIPLPDASVDVVISNCVINLAEDKGAVIKEAFRVLRPGGRFAVADMVELEPLSAELKKQLDSWAGCVSGTIPIDQYRAALVDAGFEAPEFEVHATESLAGVGKVGSAYIRARKR
;
A
#
# COMPACT_ATOMS: atom_id res chain seq x y z
N MET A 1 10.29 -9.65 2.95
CA MET A 1 9.91 -10.69 3.96
C MET A 1 11.04 -11.67 4.09
N THR A 2 11.52 -11.93 5.32
CA THR A 2 12.57 -12.92 5.62
C THR A 2 11.97 -14.30 5.90
N ASP A 3 12.80 -15.34 5.85
CA ASP A 3 12.35 -16.71 6.16
C ASP A 3 11.92 -16.83 7.62
N GLU A 4 12.57 -16.10 8.54
CA GLU A 4 12.22 -16.07 9.96
C GLU A 4 10.83 -15.44 10.16
N MET A 5 10.50 -14.35 9.46
CA MET A 5 9.18 -13.73 9.54
C MET A 5 8.10 -14.67 9.02
N LEU A 6 8.36 -15.38 7.92
CA LEU A 6 7.44 -16.36 7.36
C LEU A 6 7.23 -17.55 8.31
N ALA A 7 8.31 -18.06 8.92
CA ALA A 7 8.24 -19.13 9.92
C ALA A 7 7.42 -18.71 11.13
N LEU A 8 7.65 -17.50 11.66
CA LEU A 8 6.89 -16.95 12.78
C LEU A 8 5.40 -16.79 12.44
N ALA A 9 5.07 -16.27 11.24
CA ALA A 9 3.70 -16.12 10.79
C ALA A 9 2.97 -17.48 10.73
N ASN A 10 3.62 -18.51 10.18
CA ASN A 10 3.08 -19.86 10.15
C ASN A 10 2.92 -20.49 11.54
N ALA A 11 3.89 -20.31 12.43
CA ALA A 11 3.78 -20.78 13.82
C ALA A 11 2.60 -20.14 14.55
N ASN A 12 2.43 -18.82 14.40
CA ASN A 12 1.30 -18.08 14.98
C ASN A 12 -0.05 -18.54 14.41
N ARG A 13 -0.11 -18.80 13.09
CA ARG A 13 -1.30 -19.34 12.42
C ARG A 13 -1.73 -20.67 13.03
N VAL A 14 -0.77 -21.60 13.19
CA VAL A 14 -1.03 -22.92 13.80
C VAL A 14 -1.47 -22.78 15.25
N LYS A 15 -0.75 -21.97 16.05
CA LYS A 15 -1.09 -21.71 17.46
C LYS A 15 -2.50 -21.12 17.64
N ALA A 16 -2.92 -20.27 16.70
CA ALA A 16 -4.24 -19.64 16.73
C ALA A 16 -5.34 -20.53 16.11
N GLY A 17 -5.03 -21.73 15.60
CA GLY A 17 -5.99 -22.62 14.97
C GLY A 17 -6.57 -22.07 13.64
N ILE A 18 -5.87 -21.15 12.99
CA ILE A 18 -6.34 -20.53 11.74
C ILE A 18 -6.07 -21.48 10.57
N THR A 19 -7.12 -21.90 9.87
CA THR A 19 -7.04 -22.86 8.76
C THR A 19 -7.25 -22.20 7.39
N ASN A 20 -7.81 -20.98 7.35
CA ASN A 20 -8.20 -20.24 6.13
C ASN A 20 -7.21 -19.14 5.74
N ALA A 21 -5.98 -19.17 6.26
CA ALA A 21 -4.91 -18.24 5.89
C ALA A 21 -3.68 -18.99 5.38
N THR A 22 -3.06 -18.43 4.35
CA THR A 22 -1.79 -18.92 3.77
C THR A 22 -0.82 -17.77 3.69
N PHE A 23 0.41 -17.96 4.16
CA PHE A 23 1.48 -16.98 4.03
C PHE A 23 2.42 -17.37 2.89
N LEU A 24 2.66 -16.44 1.98
CA LEU A 24 3.53 -16.64 0.84
C LEU A 24 4.75 -15.72 0.95
N LYS A 25 5.93 -16.24 0.57
CA LYS A 25 7.14 -15.43 0.42
C LYS A 25 7.11 -14.75 -0.94
N GLY A 26 7.25 -13.43 -0.99
CA GLY A 26 7.26 -12.68 -2.23
C GLY A 26 7.58 -11.21 -2.00
N SER A 27 7.75 -10.48 -3.11
CA SER A 27 7.80 -9.03 -3.12
C SER A 27 6.43 -8.46 -3.44
N ILE A 28 6.16 -7.26 -2.95
CA ILE A 28 4.93 -6.53 -3.23
C ILE A 28 4.87 -6.03 -4.69
N GLU A 29 6.03 -5.87 -5.34
CA GLU A 29 6.17 -5.56 -6.76
C GLU A 29 6.08 -6.79 -7.67
N ALA A 30 6.10 -8.01 -7.09
CA ALA A 30 6.00 -9.28 -7.83
C ALA A 30 5.26 -10.31 -6.96
N ILE A 31 3.95 -10.16 -6.85
CA ILE A 31 3.10 -10.98 -5.99
C ILE A 31 3.05 -12.42 -6.53
N PRO A 32 3.40 -13.45 -5.72
CA PRO A 32 3.45 -14.84 -6.15
C PRO A 32 2.06 -15.47 -6.26
N LEU A 33 1.17 -14.82 -7.00
CA LEU A 33 -0.19 -15.27 -7.29
C LEU A 33 -0.48 -15.13 -8.78
N PRO A 34 -1.34 -16.00 -9.35
CA PRO A 34 -1.79 -15.87 -10.73
C PRO A 34 -2.58 -14.58 -10.98
N ASP A 35 -2.69 -14.19 -12.24
CA ASP A 35 -3.59 -13.12 -12.68
C ASP A 35 -5.03 -13.46 -12.28
N ALA A 36 -5.80 -12.43 -11.94
CA ALA A 36 -7.23 -12.55 -11.63
C ALA A 36 -7.56 -13.69 -10.65
N SER A 37 -6.79 -13.81 -9.57
CA SER A 37 -6.92 -14.91 -8.58
C SER A 37 -7.55 -14.51 -7.27
N VAL A 38 -7.64 -13.21 -6.95
CA VAL A 38 -8.17 -12.71 -5.68
C VAL A 38 -9.32 -11.71 -5.90
N ASP A 39 -10.20 -11.61 -4.93
CA ASP A 39 -11.37 -10.73 -4.97
C ASP A 39 -11.09 -9.36 -4.32
N VAL A 40 -10.17 -9.35 -3.37
CA VAL A 40 -9.81 -8.12 -2.62
C VAL A 40 -8.30 -8.10 -2.36
N VAL A 41 -7.69 -6.93 -2.54
CA VAL A 41 -6.35 -6.60 -2.03
C VAL A 41 -6.50 -5.59 -0.91
N ILE A 42 -5.92 -5.91 0.25
CA ILE A 42 -5.83 -5.00 1.39
C ILE A 42 -4.37 -4.75 1.77
N SER A 43 -4.08 -3.55 2.23
CA SER A 43 -2.76 -3.19 2.73
C SER A 43 -2.88 -2.10 3.80
N ASN A 44 -1.91 -2.03 4.70
CA ASN A 44 -1.81 -0.96 5.68
C ASN A 44 -0.36 -0.48 5.77
N CYS A 45 -0.12 0.75 5.31
CA CYS A 45 1.15 1.48 5.42
C CYS A 45 2.37 0.76 4.81
N VAL A 46 2.18 -0.14 3.84
CA VAL A 46 3.27 -0.92 3.23
C VAL A 46 3.64 -0.39 1.84
N ILE A 47 2.66 0.13 1.08
CA ILE A 47 2.90 0.61 -0.30
C ILE A 47 3.89 1.79 -0.29
N ASN A 48 3.84 2.64 0.73
CA ASN A 48 4.78 3.75 0.88
C ASN A 48 6.25 3.31 1.05
N LEU A 49 6.49 2.09 1.50
CA LEU A 49 7.84 1.55 1.65
C LEU A 49 8.43 1.03 0.33
N ALA A 50 7.62 0.85 -0.70
CA ALA A 50 8.08 0.40 -2.00
C ALA A 50 8.78 1.53 -2.77
N GLU A 51 9.86 1.20 -3.47
CA GLU A 51 10.58 2.14 -4.34
C GLU A 51 9.71 2.52 -5.54
N ASP A 52 9.08 1.54 -6.18
CA ASP A 52 8.17 1.72 -7.32
C ASP A 52 6.72 1.41 -6.94
N LYS A 53 6.00 2.44 -6.49
CA LYS A 53 4.59 2.33 -6.16
C LYS A 53 3.71 2.00 -7.37
N GLY A 54 4.12 2.43 -8.56
CA GLY A 54 3.43 2.11 -9.80
C GLY A 54 3.47 0.61 -10.09
N ALA A 55 4.61 -0.04 -9.87
CA ALA A 55 4.75 -1.50 -10.00
C ALA A 55 3.85 -2.23 -8.98
N VAL A 56 3.83 -1.78 -7.73
CA VAL A 56 2.96 -2.35 -6.68
C VAL A 56 1.47 -2.27 -7.05
N ILE A 57 1.04 -1.10 -7.52
CA ILE A 57 -0.36 -0.87 -7.91
C ILE A 57 -0.74 -1.74 -9.13
N LYS A 58 0.16 -1.87 -10.11
CA LYS A 58 -0.03 -2.76 -11.27
C LYS A 58 -0.12 -4.22 -10.87
N GLU A 59 0.72 -4.68 -9.93
CA GLU A 59 0.64 -6.04 -9.40
C GLU A 59 -0.66 -6.30 -8.63
N ALA A 60 -1.10 -5.36 -7.81
CA ALA A 60 -2.40 -5.43 -7.16
C ALA A 60 -3.54 -5.54 -8.18
N PHE A 61 -3.47 -4.75 -9.26
CA PHE A 61 -4.44 -4.83 -10.36
C PHE A 61 -4.37 -6.17 -11.09
N ARG A 62 -3.17 -6.69 -11.36
CA ARG A 62 -2.98 -7.97 -12.05
C ARG A 62 -3.66 -9.12 -11.31
N VAL A 63 -3.40 -9.24 -9.99
CA VAL A 63 -3.92 -10.37 -9.19
C VAL A 63 -5.40 -10.26 -8.88
N LEU A 64 -5.99 -9.07 -8.92
CA LEU A 64 -7.43 -8.87 -8.73
C LEU A 64 -8.22 -9.44 -9.91
N ARG A 65 -9.35 -10.11 -9.60
CA ARG A 65 -10.35 -10.49 -10.59
C ARG A 65 -11.10 -9.26 -11.13
N PRO A 66 -11.71 -9.34 -12.30
CA PRO A 66 -12.72 -8.36 -12.72
C PRO A 66 -13.79 -8.19 -11.63
N GLY A 67 -14.16 -6.96 -11.31
CA GLY A 67 -15.04 -6.64 -10.18
C GLY A 67 -14.34 -6.59 -8.81
N GLY A 68 -13.07 -6.98 -8.74
CA GLY A 68 -12.28 -7.01 -7.50
C GLY A 68 -12.01 -5.61 -6.93
N ARG A 69 -11.68 -5.57 -5.65
CA ARG A 69 -11.52 -4.33 -4.87
C ARG A 69 -10.11 -4.17 -4.34
N PHE A 70 -9.57 -2.98 -4.54
CA PHE A 70 -8.39 -2.47 -3.86
C PHE A 70 -8.84 -1.60 -2.69
N ALA A 71 -8.41 -1.91 -1.47
CA ALA A 71 -8.80 -1.21 -0.27
C ALA A 71 -7.59 -1.13 0.69
N VAL A 72 -6.95 0.02 0.75
CA VAL A 72 -5.73 0.19 1.54
C VAL A 72 -5.83 1.41 2.47
N ALA A 73 -5.10 1.36 3.57
CA ALA A 73 -4.86 2.50 4.44
C ALA A 73 -3.39 2.90 4.29
N ASP A 74 -3.15 4.15 3.90
CA ASP A 74 -1.79 4.63 3.67
C ASP A 74 -1.65 6.11 4.03
N MET A 75 -0.42 6.56 4.22
CA MET A 75 -0.10 7.98 4.40
C MET A 75 0.01 8.64 3.02
N VAL A 76 -0.54 9.84 2.91
CA VAL A 76 -0.51 10.65 1.68
C VAL A 76 -0.05 12.07 1.97
N GLU A 77 0.52 12.73 0.98
CA GLU A 77 0.82 14.16 1.07
C GLU A 77 -0.45 14.96 0.80
N LEU A 78 -0.79 15.84 1.74
CA LEU A 78 -1.86 16.85 1.61
C LEU A 78 -1.27 18.18 1.16
N GLU A 79 -0.03 18.47 1.56
CA GLU A 79 0.80 19.56 1.06
C GLU A 79 2.17 18.98 0.70
N PRO A 80 2.81 19.46 -0.39
CA PRO A 80 4.06 18.90 -0.88
C PRO A 80 5.17 18.94 0.18
N LEU A 81 5.86 17.83 0.39
CA LEU A 81 7.04 17.73 1.22
C LEU A 81 8.29 17.98 0.39
N SER A 82 9.25 18.77 0.91
CA SER A 82 10.52 18.95 0.24
C SER A 82 11.34 17.66 0.20
N ALA A 83 12.18 17.50 -0.85
CA ALA A 83 13.05 16.34 -0.98
C ALA A 83 14.06 16.22 0.19
N GLU A 84 14.49 17.35 0.75
CA GLU A 84 15.39 17.38 1.92
C GLU A 84 14.69 16.86 3.17
N LEU A 85 13.43 17.25 3.37
CA LEU A 85 12.63 16.77 4.50
C LEU A 85 12.38 15.28 4.38
N LYS A 86 12.03 14.77 3.19
CA LYS A 86 11.84 13.34 2.96
C LYS A 86 13.08 12.53 3.35
N LYS A 87 14.29 13.00 2.97
CA LYS A 87 15.56 12.36 3.36
C LYS A 87 15.79 12.36 4.88
N GLN A 88 15.42 13.43 5.57
CA GLN A 88 15.53 13.50 7.03
C GLN A 88 14.54 12.56 7.72
N LEU A 89 13.33 12.44 7.19
CA LEU A 89 12.29 11.56 7.72
C LEU A 89 12.54 10.08 7.42
N ASP A 90 13.35 9.76 6.42
CA ASP A 90 13.67 8.39 6.02
C ASP A 90 14.30 7.57 7.15
N SER A 91 15.08 8.22 8.00
CA SER A 91 15.67 7.62 9.20
C SER A 91 14.68 7.42 10.36
N TRP A 92 13.50 8.08 10.34
CA TRP A 92 12.57 8.13 11.46
C TRP A 92 11.22 7.47 11.18
N ALA A 93 10.73 7.60 9.94
CA ALA A 93 9.41 7.11 9.57
C ALA A 93 9.32 6.88 8.06
N GLY A 94 9.82 5.75 7.58
CA GLY A 94 9.77 5.37 6.16
C GLY A 94 8.36 5.46 5.53
N CYS A 95 7.31 5.31 6.34
CA CYS A 95 5.93 5.53 5.89
C CYS A 95 5.65 6.98 5.48
N VAL A 96 6.35 7.96 6.06
CA VAL A 96 6.19 9.39 5.75
C VAL A 96 7.12 9.82 4.62
N SER A 97 8.37 9.35 4.62
CA SER A 97 9.34 9.67 3.56
C SER A 97 8.90 9.16 2.19
N GLY A 98 8.23 8.02 2.16
CA GLY A 98 7.69 7.41 0.95
C GLY A 98 6.33 7.94 0.51
N THR A 99 5.75 8.93 1.19
CA THR A 99 4.44 9.49 0.78
C THR A 99 4.51 10.18 -0.57
N ILE A 100 3.38 10.16 -1.28
CA ILE A 100 3.16 10.90 -2.51
C ILE A 100 1.87 11.71 -2.41
N PRO A 101 1.73 12.81 -3.18
CA PRO A 101 0.49 13.56 -3.27
C PRO A 101 -0.70 12.67 -3.69
N ILE A 102 -1.90 12.97 -3.17
CA ILE A 102 -3.13 12.25 -3.52
C ILE A 102 -3.34 12.18 -5.03
N ASP A 103 -3.09 13.27 -5.74
CA ASP A 103 -3.29 13.30 -7.20
C ASP A 103 -2.31 12.37 -7.93
N GLN A 104 -1.08 12.26 -7.48
CA GLN A 104 -0.10 11.32 -8.02
C GLN A 104 -0.50 9.87 -7.73
N TYR A 105 -0.99 9.59 -6.52
CA TYR A 105 -1.49 8.27 -6.15
C TYR A 105 -2.72 7.90 -7.00
N ARG A 106 -3.64 8.84 -7.17
CA ARG A 106 -4.83 8.70 -8.04
C ARG A 106 -4.44 8.39 -9.48
N ALA A 107 -3.49 9.15 -10.04
CA ALA A 107 -2.99 8.92 -11.39
C ALA A 107 -2.40 7.50 -11.53
N ALA A 108 -1.60 7.04 -10.59
CA ALA A 108 -1.03 5.69 -10.61
C ALA A 108 -2.10 4.59 -10.58
N LEU A 109 -3.20 4.78 -9.83
CA LEU A 109 -4.33 3.85 -9.81
C LEU A 109 -5.05 3.83 -11.18
N VAL A 110 -5.32 4.98 -11.75
CA VAL A 110 -5.98 5.09 -13.06
C VAL A 110 -5.10 4.50 -14.16
N ASP A 111 -3.81 4.79 -14.16
CA ASP A 111 -2.84 4.27 -15.13
C ASP A 111 -2.70 2.73 -15.05
N ALA A 112 -2.89 2.15 -13.87
CA ALA A 112 -2.94 0.70 -13.70
C ALA A 112 -4.26 0.07 -14.20
N GLY A 113 -5.29 0.88 -14.45
CA GLY A 113 -6.60 0.43 -14.94
C GLY A 113 -7.72 0.42 -13.89
N PHE A 114 -7.47 0.90 -12.68
CA PHE A 114 -8.49 1.01 -11.65
C PHE A 114 -9.49 2.12 -11.97
N GLU A 115 -10.75 1.89 -11.60
CA GLU A 115 -11.83 2.86 -11.75
C GLU A 115 -12.23 3.50 -10.43
N ALA A 116 -12.71 4.74 -10.54
CA ALA A 116 -13.24 5.53 -9.44
C ALA A 116 -12.40 5.48 -8.16
N PRO A 117 -11.09 5.87 -8.19
CA PRO A 117 -10.30 5.90 -6.97
C PRO A 117 -10.87 6.92 -5.98
N GLU A 118 -11.20 6.44 -4.77
CA GLU A 118 -11.72 7.24 -3.66
C GLU A 118 -10.66 7.38 -2.58
N PHE A 119 -10.53 8.58 -2.02
CA PHE A 119 -9.61 8.89 -0.93
C PHE A 119 -10.39 9.53 0.23
N GLU A 120 -10.37 8.88 1.38
CA GLU A 120 -10.99 9.35 2.60
C GLU A 120 -9.89 9.64 3.64
N VAL A 121 -9.54 10.92 3.81
CA VAL A 121 -8.56 11.34 4.81
C VAL A 121 -9.24 11.40 6.17
N HIS A 122 -8.78 10.59 7.12
CA HIS A 122 -9.38 10.47 8.45
C HIS A 122 -8.50 11.03 9.58
N ALA A 123 -7.21 11.26 9.32
CA ALA A 123 -6.29 11.92 10.24
C ALA A 123 -5.31 12.78 9.46
N THR A 124 -4.91 13.91 10.04
CA THR A 124 -3.95 14.83 9.43
C THR A 124 -2.89 15.24 10.44
N GLU A 125 -1.65 15.35 9.98
CA GLU A 125 -0.53 15.81 10.79
C GLU A 125 0.25 16.89 10.04
N SER A 126 0.48 18.01 10.69
CA SER A 126 1.30 19.10 10.17
C SER A 126 2.75 18.91 10.63
N LEU A 127 3.65 18.81 9.70
CA LEU A 127 5.08 18.67 9.97
C LEU A 127 5.72 20.07 10.07
N ALA A 128 5.70 20.64 11.27
CA ALA A 128 6.44 21.85 11.71
C ALA A 128 6.79 22.89 10.62
N GLY A 129 5.81 23.38 9.86
CA GLY A 129 5.99 24.43 8.84
C GLY A 129 6.61 23.99 7.52
N VAL A 130 6.74 22.68 7.28
CA VAL A 130 7.42 22.11 6.09
C VAL A 130 6.52 21.22 5.24
N GLY A 131 5.25 21.02 5.63
CA GLY A 131 4.28 20.26 4.86
C GLY A 131 3.22 19.60 5.73
N LYS A 132 2.26 18.94 5.08
CA LYS A 132 1.15 18.29 5.72
C LYS A 132 0.93 16.90 5.13
N VAL A 133 0.80 15.91 5.98
CA VAL A 133 0.47 14.54 5.61
C VAL A 133 -0.85 14.12 6.24
N GLY A 134 -1.47 13.08 5.69
CA GLY A 134 -2.67 12.51 6.27
C GLY A 134 -2.73 11.01 6.09
N SER A 135 -3.37 10.33 7.04
CA SER A 135 -3.78 8.95 6.87
C SER A 135 -5.06 8.90 6.05
N ALA A 136 -5.06 8.11 5.00
CA ALA A 136 -6.19 7.98 4.10
C ALA A 136 -6.60 6.53 3.88
N TYR A 137 -7.90 6.27 3.85
CA TYR A 137 -8.44 5.07 3.23
C TYR A 137 -8.55 5.31 1.72
N ILE A 138 -7.95 4.41 0.95
CA ILE A 138 -7.88 4.47 -0.50
C ILE A 138 -8.60 3.26 -1.06
N ARG A 139 -9.63 3.50 -1.87
CA ARG A 139 -10.46 2.45 -2.45
C ARG A 139 -10.54 2.61 -3.95
N ALA A 140 -10.48 1.51 -4.68
CA ALA A 140 -10.66 1.48 -6.13
C ALA A 140 -11.19 0.11 -6.58
N ARG A 141 -11.71 0.01 -7.80
CA ARG A 141 -12.23 -1.22 -8.38
C ARG A 141 -11.53 -1.56 -9.68
N LYS A 142 -11.34 -2.85 -9.91
CA LYS A 142 -11.02 -3.39 -11.23
C LYS A 142 -12.32 -3.75 -11.94
N ARG A 143 -12.50 -3.21 -13.14
CA ARG A 143 -13.60 -3.62 -14.04
C ARG A 143 -13.43 -5.01 -14.57
#